data_1dfcc4a60cd8ffa1c7aeb606e34b866f
#
_entry.id   1dfcc4a60cd8ffa1c7aeb606e34b866f
#
_cell.length_a   1.000
_cell.length_b   1.000
_cell.length_c   1.000
_cell.angle_alpha   90.00
_cell.angle_beta   90.00
_cell.angle_gamma   90.00
#
_symmetry.space_group_name_H-M   'P 1'
#
loop_
_entity.id
_entity.type
_entity.pdbx_description
1 polymer ?
#
loop_
_entity_poly.entity_id
_entity_poly.type
_entity_poly.pdbx_seq_one_letter_code
_entity_poly.pdbx_strand_id
1 'polypeptide(L)'
;MDTLTIERACERLVLDFAYYSDHQEYESLSKLFAADGIMKRPNGDPIVGREAILQAYRARPAGRMTRHVCSNIRITVESPDRARGFTYAVVFSATGDEKAEERIGEFEDQFVRTDEGWRFASRQARFVMHM
;
A
#
# COMPACT_ATOMS: atom_id res chain seq x y z
N MET A 1 -1.15 24.32 -1.47
CA MET A 1 -0.44 23.25 -2.22
C MET A 1 -1.21 22.96 -3.49
N ASP A 2 -0.55 22.98 -4.62
CA ASP A 2 -1.24 22.78 -5.88
C ASP A 2 -1.54 21.29 -6.13
N THR A 3 -2.40 21.05 -7.12
CA THR A 3 -2.84 19.69 -7.46
C THR A 3 -1.67 18.77 -7.81
N LEU A 4 -0.72 19.25 -8.60
CA LEU A 4 0.45 18.43 -8.99
C LEU A 4 1.28 18.01 -7.78
N THR A 5 1.50 18.90 -6.84
CA THR A 5 2.24 18.59 -5.62
C THR A 5 1.53 17.54 -4.79
N ILE A 6 0.20 17.62 -4.69
CA ILE A 6 -0.61 16.61 -3.98
C ILE A 6 -0.53 15.26 -4.70
N GLU A 7 -0.68 15.26 -6.03
CA GLU A 7 -0.57 14.03 -6.82
C GLU A 7 0.78 13.35 -6.60
N ARG A 8 1.87 14.12 -6.61
CA ARG A 8 3.22 13.59 -6.38
C ARG A 8 3.37 13.00 -4.97
N ALA A 9 2.82 13.67 -3.97
CA ALA A 9 2.87 13.17 -2.60
C ALA A 9 2.13 11.83 -2.46
N CYS A 10 0.96 11.70 -3.08
CA CYS A 10 0.17 10.48 -3.03
C CYS A 10 0.81 9.35 -3.85
N GLU A 11 1.34 9.63 -5.04
CA GLU A 11 2.09 8.64 -5.82
C GLU A 11 3.29 8.11 -5.03
N ARG A 12 3.97 8.99 -4.30
CA ARG A 12 5.10 8.59 -3.48
C ARG A 12 4.70 7.60 -2.38
N LEU A 13 3.54 7.78 -1.77
CA LEU A 13 3.04 6.82 -0.78
C LEU A 13 2.82 5.44 -1.40
N VAL A 14 2.26 5.40 -2.62
CA VAL A 14 2.05 4.13 -3.34
C VAL A 14 3.38 3.42 -3.59
N LEU A 15 4.38 4.15 -4.09
CA LEU A 15 5.69 3.58 -4.40
C LEU A 15 6.44 3.18 -3.13
N ASP A 16 6.38 3.98 -2.08
CA ASP A 16 7.03 3.67 -0.81
C ASP A 16 6.42 2.45 -0.14
N PHE A 17 5.10 2.28 -0.25
CA PHE A 17 4.45 1.09 0.28
C PHE A 17 5.02 -0.18 -0.36
N ALA A 18 5.15 -0.20 -1.69
CA ALA A 18 5.74 -1.32 -2.41
C ALA A 18 7.19 -1.57 -1.96
N TYR A 19 7.98 -0.51 -1.89
CA TYR A 19 9.38 -0.60 -1.48
C TYR A 19 9.51 -1.16 -0.06
N TYR A 20 8.80 -0.61 0.90
CA TYR A 20 8.90 -1.04 2.30
C TYR A 20 8.34 -2.44 2.51
N SER A 21 7.26 -2.80 1.81
CA SER A 21 6.73 -4.16 1.85
C SER A 21 7.74 -5.17 1.33
N ASP A 22 8.34 -4.88 0.18
CA ASP A 22 9.29 -5.77 -0.47
C ASP A 22 10.59 -5.94 0.31
N HIS A 23 10.99 -4.94 1.06
CA HIS A 23 12.22 -4.96 1.85
C HIS A 23 11.96 -5.26 3.33
N GLN A 24 10.73 -5.59 3.68
CA GLN A 24 10.33 -5.94 5.04
C GLN A 24 10.62 -4.83 6.07
N GLU A 25 10.52 -3.58 5.63
CA GLU A 25 10.64 -2.40 6.48
C GLU A 25 9.25 -2.02 6.98
N TYR A 26 8.69 -2.87 7.82
CA TYR A 26 7.28 -2.78 8.19
C TYR A 26 6.96 -1.60 9.12
N GLU A 27 7.90 -1.16 9.92
CA GLU A 27 7.70 0.04 10.73
C GLU A 27 7.52 1.27 9.84
N SER A 28 8.39 1.42 8.82
CA SER A 28 8.25 2.50 7.84
C SER A 28 6.96 2.38 7.04
N LEU A 29 6.57 1.17 6.66
CA LEU A 29 5.32 0.92 5.95
C LEU A 29 4.13 1.39 6.77
N SER A 30 4.08 1.06 8.05
CA SER A 30 2.96 1.42 8.92
C SER A 30 2.81 2.95 9.05
N LYS A 31 3.91 3.68 8.99
CA LYS A 31 3.92 5.14 9.08
C LYS A 31 3.40 5.85 7.82
N LEU A 32 3.19 5.12 6.73
CA LEU A 32 2.54 5.66 5.53
C LEU A 32 1.04 5.84 5.73
N PHE A 33 0.48 5.24 6.76
CA PHE A 33 -0.92 5.35 7.11
C PHE A 33 -1.14 6.46 8.16
N ALA A 34 -2.30 7.10 8.12
CA ALA A 34 -2.74 7.95 9.22
C ALA A 34 -2.85 7.10 10.49
N ALA A 35 -2.82 7.71 11.66
CA ALA A 35 -2.85 6.99 12.93
C ALA A 35 -4.02 6.01 13.02
N ASP A 36 -5.18 6.39 12.48
CA ASP A 36 -6.41 5.58 12.41
C ASP A 36 -6.61 4.94 11.03
N GLY A 37 -5.57 4.89 10.21
CA GLY A 37 -5.64 4.35 8.85
C GLY A 37 -6.05 2.88 8.81
N ILE A 38 -6.60 2.47 7.67
CA ILE A 38 -7.15 1.12 7.50
C ILE A 38 -6.46 0.44 6.33
N MET A 39 -5.95 -0.76 6.56
CA MET A 39 -5.45 -1.63 5.50
C MET A 39 -6.41 -2.79 5.29
N LYS A 40 -6.91 -2.94 4.06
CA LYS A 40 -7.77 -4.04 3.67
C LYS A 40 -7.00 -4.93 2.70
N ARG A 41 -6.51 -6.06 3.22
CA ARG A 41 -5.80 -7.05 2.41
C ARG A 41 -6.81 -7.84 1.57
N PRO A 42 -6.36 -8.58 0.53
CA PRO A 42 -7.27 -9.36 -0.32
C PRO A 42 -8.14 -10.35 0.48
N ASN A 43 -7.61 -10.86 1.59
CA ASN A 43 -8.32 -11.81 2.45
C ASN A 43 -8.25 -11.33 3.90
N GLY A 44 -9.29 -11.66 4.65
CA GLY A 44 -9.35 -11.35 6.07
C GLY A 44 -10.06 -10.04 6.36
N ASP A 45 -10.16 -9.73 7.64
CA ASP A 45 -10.83 -8.54 8.12
C ASP A 45 -9.98 -7.29 7.91
N PRO A 46 -10.60 -6.11 7.79
CA PRO A 46 -9.86 -4.85 7.76
C PRO A 46 -8.96 -4.71 9.00
N ILE A 47 -7.77 -4.19 8.78
CA ILE A 47 -6.81 -3.94 9.85
C ILE A 47 -6.87 -2.45 10.15
N VAL A 48 -7.29 -2.09 11.35
CA VAL A 48 -7.56 -0.71 11.74
C VAL A 48 -6.46 -0.19 12.66
N GLY A 49 -5.84 0.91 12.24
CA GLY A 49 -4.83 1.61 13.00
C GLY A 49 -3.41 1.20 12.67
N ARG A 50 -2.53 2.18 12.77
CA ARG A 50 -1.10 2.05 12.41
C ARG A 50 -0.42 0.90 13.15
N GLU A 51 -0.67 0.77 14.45
CA GLU A 51 -0.03 -0.28 15.25
C GLU A 51 -0.51 -1.68 14.85
N ALA A 52 -1.81 -1.86 14.60
CA ALA A 52 -2.35 -3.14 14.15
C ALA A 52 -1.80 -3.51 12.78
N ILE A 53 -1.62 -2.52 11.89
CA ILE A 53 -1.02 -2.73 10.57
C ILE A 53 0.42 -3.23 10.73
N LEU A 54 1.21 -2.60 11.59
CA LEU A 54 2.58 -3.02 11.86
C LEU A 54 2.64 -4.47 12.35
N GLN A 55 1.80 -4.83 13.32
CA GLN A 55 1.80 -6.19 13.87
C GLN A 55 1.38 -7.22 12.83
N ALA A 56 0.39 -6.91 12.00
CA ALA A 56 -0.06 -7.80 10.93
C ALA A 56 1.05 -8.10 9.92
N TYR A 57 1.81 -7.06 9.53
CA TYR A 57 2.93 -7.25 8.59
C TYR A 57 4.10 -8.00 9.23
N ARG A 58 4.40 -7.74 10.50
CA ARG A 58 5.44 -8.48 11.23
C ARG A 58 5.12 -9.96 11.41
N ALA A 59 3.85 -10.32 11.36
CA ALA A 59 3.41 -11.72 11.48
C ALA A 59 3.62 -12.53 10.19
N ARG A 60 4.02 -11.88 9.07
CA ARG A 60 4.27 -12.57 7.81
C ARG A 60 5.51 -13.47 7.92
N PRO A 61 5.55 -14.60 7.17
CA PRO A 61 6.72 -15.48 7.19
C PRO A 61 8.00 -14.73 6.80
N ALA A 62 9.05 -14.87 7.61
CA ALA A 62 10.31 -14.15 7.42
C ALA A 62 11.02 -14.52 6.11
N GLY A 63 10.87 -15.76 5.66
CA GLY A 63 11.51 -16.24 4.42
C GLY A 63 10.76 -15.86 3.13
N ARG A 64 9.65 -15.16 3.24
CA ARG A 64 8.86 -14.77 2.08
C ARG A 64 9.49 -13.56 1.41
N MET A 65 9.72 -13.68 0.11
CA MET A 65 10.17 -12.56 -0.71
C MET A 65 9.04 -12.09 -1.61
N THR A 66 8.87 -10.79 -1.74
CA THR A 66 7.91 -10.20 -2.67
C THR A 66 8.56 -9.13 -3.52
N ARG A 67 7.99 -8.91 -4.69
CA ARG A 67 8.28 -7.72 -5.51
C ARG A 67 6.97 -7.24 -6.10
N HIS A 68 6.70 -5.97 -5.88
CA HIS A 68 5.51 -5.29 -6.42
C HIS A 68 5.94 -4.38 -7.55
N VAL A 69 5.40 -4.61 -8.74
CA VAL A 69 5.61 -3.71 -9.87
C VAL A 69 4.33 -2.91 -10.04
N CYS A 70 4.34 -1.67 -9.55
CA CYS A 70 3.19 -0.77 -9.59
C CYS A 70 3.20 0.04 -10.88
N SER A 71 2.04 0.17 -11.51
CA SER A 71 1.90 0.92 -12.74
C SER A 71 0.51 1.53 -12.86
N ASN A 72 0.34 2.41 -13.84
CA ASN A 72 -0.94 3.02 -14.13
C ASN A 72 -1.54 3.71 -12.89
N ILE A 73 -0.70 4.41 -12.15
CA ILE A 73 -1.10 5.10 -10.93
C ILE A 73 -1.96 6.30 -11.30
N ARG A 74 -3.18 6.33 -10.79
CA ARG A 74 -4.11 7.43 -11.01
C ARG A 74 -4.46 8.05 -9.68
N ILE A 75 -4.16 9.34 -9.54
CA ILE A 75 -4.50 10.11 -8.34
C ILE A 75 -5.52 11.17 -8.73
N THR A 76 -6.61 11.24 -7.98
CA THR A 76 -7.63 12.26 -8.14
C THR A 76 -7.69 13.10 -6.87
N VAL A 77 -7.35 14.37 -6.97
CA VAL A 77 -7.43 15.29 -5.84
C VAL A 77 -8.86 15.75 -5.70
N GLU A 78 -9.47 15.52 -4.54
CA GLU A 78 -10.87 15.85 -4.29
C GLU A 78 -11.04 17.18 -3.55
N SER A 79 -10.06 17.52 -2.71
CA SER A 79 -10.05 18.77 -1.93
C SER A 79 -8.61 19.04 -1.48
N PRO A 80 -8.32 20.17 -0.86
CA PRO A 80 -6.98 20.42 -0.32
C PRO A 80 -6.51 19.38 0.69
N ASP A 81 -7.41 18.60 1.28
CA ASP A 81 -7.11 17.65 2.35
C ASP A 81 -7.42 16.19 2.00
N ARG A 82 -7.99 15.92 0.84
CA ARG A 82 -8.43 14.57 0.45
C ARG A 82 -8.10 14.27 -1.01
N ALA A 83 -7.67 13.04 -1.24
CA ALA A 83 -7.44 12.50 -2.57
C ALA A 83 -7.76 11.01 -2.58
N ARG A 84 -7.97 10.47 -3.76
CA ARG A 84 -8.13 9.03 -3.95
C ARG A 84 -7.20 8.54 -5.05
N GLY A 85 -6.88 7.26 -5.02
CA GLY A 85 -5.98 6.68 -5.99
C GLY A 85 -6.40 5.30 -6.43
N PHE A 86 -5.89 4.92 -7.60
CA PHE A 86 -6.06 3.58 -8.15
C PHE A 86 -4.75 3.18 -8.82
N THR A 87 -4.28 1.95 -8.56
CA THR A 87 -2.98 1.48 -9.05
C THR A 87 -3.10 0.02 -9.47
N TYR A 88 -2.49 -0.35 -10.61
CA TYR A 88 -2.28 -1.75 -10.93
C TYR A 88 -0.97 -2.23 -10.32
N ALA A 89 -0.93 -3.49 -9.94
CA ALA A 89 0.30 -4.10 -9.43
C ALA A 89 0.45 -5.51 -9.96
N VAL A 90 1.65 -5.84 -10.45
CA VAL A 90 2.04 -7.22 -10.65
C VAL A 90 2.84 -7.60 -9.42
N VAL A 91 2.43 -8.68 -8.76
CA VAL A 91 3.03 -9.11 -7.50
C VAL A 91 3.68 -10.47 -7.70
N PHE A 92 4.98 -10.52 -7.49
CA PHE A 92 5.75 -11.77 -7.46
C PHE A 92 6.01 -12.13 -6.00
N SER A 93 5.79 -13.39 -5.64
CA SER A 93 6.11 -13.86 -4.29
C SER A 93 6.70 -15.25 -4.33
N ALA A 94 7.65 -15.50 -3.45
CA ALA A 94 8.29 -16.79 -3.29
C ALA A 94 8.69 -16.98 -1.83
N THR A 95 8.72 -18.22 -1.37
CA THR A 95 9.17 -18.57 -0.03
C THR A 95 10.26 -19.63 -0.15
N GLY A 96 11.48 -19.30 0.33
CA GLY A 96 12.62 -20.21 0.24
C GLY A 96 12.97 -20.56 -1.19
N ASP A 97 13.10 -21.86 -1.48
CA ASP A 97 13.43 -22.37 -2.81
C ASP A 97 12.20 -22.68 -3.67
N GLU A 98 11.02 -22.33 -3.19
CA GLU A 98 9.79 -22.56 -3.93
C GLU A 98 9.72 -21.70 -5.18
N LYS A 99 9.00 -22.21 -6.18
CA LYS A 99 8.75 -21.46 -7.42
C LYS A 99 7.97 -20.19 -7.10
N ALA A 100 8.36 -19.07 -7.71
CA ALA A 100 7.66 -17.81 -7.55
C ALA A 100 6.25 -17.89 -8.14
N GLU A 101 5.30 -17.27 -7.43
CA GLU A 101 3.94 -17.07 -7.91
C GLU A 101 3.81 -15.65 -8.45
N GLU A 102 2.98 -15.50 -9.48
CA GLU A 102 2.66 -14.21 -10.07
C GLU A 102 1.16 -13.95 -9.97
N ARG A 103 0.81 -12.74 -9.56
CA ARG A 103 -0.58 -12.31 -9.46
C ARG A 103 -0.71 -10.90 -9.98
N ILE A 104 -1.84 -10.62 -10.61
CA ILE A 104 -2.17 -9.25 -10.96
C ILE A 104 -3.18 -8.75 -9.93
N GLY A 105 -2.82 -7.64 -9.31
CA GLY A 105 -3.63 -7.00 -8.30
C GLY A 105 -3.92 -5.56 -8.62
N GLU A 106 -4.71 -4.96 -7.77
CA GLU A 106 -5.01 -3.54 -7.82
C GLU A 106 -5.18 -2.99 -6.41
N PHE A 107 -4.92 -1.70 -6.27
CA PHE A 107 -5.13 -0.98 -5.03
C PHE A 107 -6.11 0.16 -5.26
N GLU A 108 -7.07 0.31 -4.36
CA GLU A 108 -7.90 1.49 -4.25
C GLU A 108 -7.55 2.21 -2.95
N ASP A 109 -7.20 3.48 -3.07
CA ASP A 109 -6.66 4.23 -1.95
C ASP A 109 -7.48 5.48 -1.67
N GLN A 110 -7.62 5.79 -0.38
CA GLN A 110 -8.07 7.07 0.11
C GLN A 110 -6.89 7.71 0.83
N PHE A 111 -6.58 8.96 0.46
CA PHE A 111 -5.49 9.71 1.06
C PHE A 111 -6.04 10.89 1.85
N VAL A 112 -5.35 11.25 2.92
CA VAL A 112 -5.72 12.37 3.79
C VAL A 112 -4.48 13.17 4.14
N ARG A 113 -4.60 14.49 4.17
CA ARG A 113 -3.55 15.35 4.67
C ARG A 113 -3.64 15.41 6.18
N THR A 114 -2.53 15.08 6.85
CA THR A 114 -2.41 15.08 8.31
C THR A 114 -1.33 16.07 8.73
N ASP A 115 -1.12 16.24 10.01
CA ASP A 115 -0.02 17.06 10.55
C ASP A 115 1.34 16.49 10.13
N GLU A 116 1.41 15.21 9.82
CA GLU A 116 2.63 14.56 9.35
C GLU A 116 2.80 14.63 7.82
N GLY A 117 1.84 15.20 7.11
CA GLY A 117 1.78 15.22 5.65
C GLY A 117 0.70 14.29 5.12
N TRP A 118 0.76 14.00 3.82
CA TRP A 118 -0.19 13.08 3.18
C TRP A 118 0.05 11.66 3.65
N ARG A 119 -1.03 10.94 3.93
CA ARG A 119 -1.01 9.56 4.43
C ARG A 119 -2.17 8.77 3.83
N PHE A 120 -2.06 7.44 3.84
CA PHE A 120 -3.23 6.60 3.54
C PHE A 120 -4.25 6.74 4.66
N ALA A 121 -5.48 7.15 4.32
CA ALA A 121 -6.61 7.02 5.23
C ALA A 121 -7.12 5.58 5.18
N SER A 122 -7.14 4.98 3.97
CA SER A 122 -7.42 3.56 3.79
C SER A 122 -6.78 3.06 2.51
N ARG A 123 -6.45 1.80 2.49
CA ARG A 123 -5.94 1.12 1.30
C ARG A 123 -6.63 -0.23 1.15
N GLN A 124 -7.22 -0.49 -0.02
CA GLN A 124 -7.82 -1.78 -0.36
C GLN A 124 -6.97 -2.46 -1.42
N ALA A 125 -6.47 -3.65 -1.12
CA ALA A 125 -5.78 -4.50 -2.08
C ALA A 125 -6.71 -5.59 -2.57
N ARG A 126 -6.63 -5.94 -3.87
CA ARG A 126 -7.37 -7.05 -4.46
C ARG A 126 -6.47 -7.78 -5.43
N PHE A 127 -6.65 -9.10 -5.54
CA PHE A 127 -6.10 -9.84 -6.66
C PHE A 127 -7.22 -10.04 -7.69
N VAL A 128 -6.92 -9.75 -8.96
CA VAL A 128 -7.91 -9.82 -10.04
C VAL A 128 -7.64 -10.98 -10.98
N MET A 129 -6.41 -11.50 -11.03
CA MET A 129 -6.12 -12.73 -11.77
C MET A 129 -4.80 -13.34 -11.30
N HIS A 130 -4.71 -14.66 -11.49
CA HIS A 130 -3.50 -15.44 -11.25
C HIS A 130 -2.87 -15.83 -12.58
N MET A 131 -1.55 -15.79 -12.61
CA MET A 131 -0.79 -16.14 -13.80
C MET A 131 -0.37 -17.60 -13.75
#